data_da38e08cfc14d567a29f4d8db56c680c
#
_entry.id   da38e08cfc14d567a29f4d8db56c680c
#
_cell.length_a   1.000
_cell.length_b   1.000
_cell.length_c   1.000
_cell.angle_alpha   90.00
_cell.angle_beta   90.00
_cell.angle_gamma   90.00
#
_symmetry.space_group_name_H-M   'P 1'
#
loop_
_entity.id
_entity.type
_entity.pdbx_description
1 polymer ?
#
loop_
_entity_poly.entity_id
_entity_poly.type
_entity_poly.pdbx_seq_one_letter_code
_entity_poly.pdbx_strand_id
1 'polypeptide(L)'
;MLVFGAIALTSPPAAAQSAAERVSAYRERVERLEDQDAIENLTATYGYCFDKGLWSQAAALFSRDGRFEYGQMGIYITPARISRAMLLFGPEGLAPGILNNHMMLQPVVIVAEDGRTATGRWQGMVMLGQPGHSGVWGVGVYENTYIREGGVWKIASLHFYPIGFTDYDKGWLQSQIPMDGPSALFPPDLPPSEVYRALPGVYVPPFSFVHPVTGESLADIPQPPDDVVGRP
;
A
#
# COMPACT_ATOMS: atom_id res chain seq x y z
N MET A 1 -15.02 67.80 -8.37
CA MET A 1 -15.16 67.06 -7.12
C MET A 1 -16.12 65.91 -7.39
N LEU A 2 -15.56 64.74 -7.77
CA LEU A 2 -16.30 63.50 -8.10
C LEU A 2 -16.29 62.60 -6.85
N VAL A 3 -17.48 62.35 -6.32
CA VAL A 3 -17.69 61.47 -5.15
C VAL A 3 -17.90 60.07 -5.72
N PHE A 4 -16.91 59.17 -5.52
CA PHE A 4 -17.05 57.73 -5.77
C PHE A 4 -17.82 57.07 -4.63
N GLY A 5 -19.06 56.69 -4.87
CA GLY A 5 -19.83 55.84 -3.94
C GLY A 5 -19.31 54.41 -3.99
N ALA A 6 -18.75 53.94 -2.88
CA ALA A 6 -18.39 52.53 -2.72
C ALA A 6 -19.67 51.70 -2.54
N ILE A 7 -19.97 50.83 -3.50
CA ILE A 7 -21.02 49.81 -3.37
C ILE A 7 -20.42 48.65 -2.60
N ALA A 8 -20.80 48.52 -1.32
CA ALA A 8 -20.48 47.36 -0.51
C ALA A 8 -21.33 46.18 -1.02
N LEU A 9 -20.70 45.23 -1.69
CA LEU A 9 -21.29 43.94 -2.03
C LEU A 9 -21.37 43.11 -0.71
N THR A 10 -22.53 43.13 -0.09
CA THR A 10 -22.84 42.23 1.02
C THR A 10 -23.11 40.83 0.45
N SER A 11 -22.20 39.88 0.68
CA SER A 11 -22.46 38.46 0.41
C SER A 11 -23.69 38.02 1.21
N PRO A 12 -24.65 37.29 0.61
CA PRO A 12 -25.79 36.76 1.36
C PRO A 12 -25.28 35.83 2.49
N PRO A 13 -25.94 35.84 3.68
CA PRO A 13 -25.60 34.93 4.74
C PRO A 13 -25.78 33.49 4.25
N ALA A 14 -24.77 32.65 4.48
CA ALA A 14 -24.88 31.20 4.21
C ALA A 14 -26.11 30.67 4.93
N ALA A 15 -27.05 30.07 4.19
CA ALA A 15 -28.26 29.51 4.76
C ALA A 15 -27.87 28.47 5.84
N ALA A 16 -28.41 28.57 7.03
CA ALA A 16 -28.16 27.62 8.10
C ALA A 16 -28.69 26.23 7.67
N GLN A 17 -27.82 25.22 7.68
CA GLN A 17 -28.20 23.84 7.39
C GLN A 17 -29.31 23.35 8.31
N SER A 18 -30.31 22.69 7.78
CA SER A 18 -31.37 22.05 8.56
C SER A 18 -30.83 20.94 9.47
N ALA A 19 -31.54 20.58 10.50
CA ALA A 19 -31.17 19.48 11.37
C ALA A 19 -31.04 18.16 10.60
N ALA A 20 -31.89 17.90 9.61
CA ALA A 20 -31.85 16.72 8.76
C ALA A 20 -30.58 16.65 7.91
N GLU A 21 -30.19 17.75 7.28
CA GLU A 21 -28.94 17.86 6.49
C GLU A 21 -27.70 17.62 7.37
N ARG A 22 -27.70 18.18 8.59
CA ARG A 22 -26.60 17.95 9.55
C ARG A 22 -26.50 16.48 9.95
N VAL A 23 -27.63 15.82 10.22
CA VAL A 23 -27.67 14.39 10.55
C VAL A 23 -27.16 13.54 9.39
N SER A 24 -27.55 13.86 8.14
CA SER A 24 -27.04 13.18 6.94
C SER A 24 -25.52 13.33 6.82
N ALA A 25 -25.01 14.54 6.95
CA ALA A 25 -23.57 14.81 6.88
C ALA A 25 -22.76 14.09 7.99
N TYR A 26 -23.32 13.98 9.19
CA TYR A 26 -22.67 13.21 10.26
C TYR A 26 -22.68 11.71 9.96
N ARG A 27 -23.79 11.16 9.44
CA ARG A 27 -23.84 9.75 9.03
C ARG A 27 -22.78 9.43 7.97
N GLU A 28 -22.70 10.22 6.92
CA GLU A 28 -21.68 10.04 5.86
C GLU A 28 -20.24 10.10 6.38
N ARG A 29 -19.99 10.96 7.39
CA ARG A 29 -18.68 11.00 8.05
C ARG A 29 -18.40 9.76 8.88
N VAL A 30 -19.38 9.25 9.61
CA VAL A 30 -19.25 8.00 10.38
C VAL A 30 -19.01 6.83 9.44
N GLU A 31 -19.79 6.69 8.37
CA GLU A 31 -19.61 5.64 7.36
C GLU A 31 -18.19 5.66 6.75
N ARG A 32 -17.65 6.84 6.45
CA ARG A 32 -16.27 6.95 5.95
C ARG A 32 -15.22 6.52 6.99
N LEU A 33 -15.41 6.83 8.27
CA LEU A 33 -14.50 6.38 9.33
C LEU A 33 -14.58 4.87 9.53
N GLU A 34 -15.79 4.28 9.49
CA GLU A 34 -15.99 2.83 9.56
C GLU A 34 -15.34 2.13 8.36
N ASP A 35 -15.41 2.72 7.17
CA ASP A 35 -14.75 2.21 5.96
C ASP A 35 -13.22 2.26 6.06
N GLN A 36 -12.66 3.34 6.59
CA GLN A 36 -11.22 3.44 6.85
C GLN A 36 -10.75 2.36 7.83
N ASP A 37 -11.45 2.20 8.96
CA ASP A 37 -11.16 1.18 9.96
C ASP A 37 -11.26 -0.24 9.36
N ALA A 38 -12.28 -0.51 8.56
CA ALA A 38 -12.44 -1.79 7.89
C ALA A 38 -11.29 -2.10 6.91
N ILE A 39 -10.80 -1.10 6.18
CA ILE A 39 -9.67 -1.24 5.26
C ILE A 39 -8.35 -1.42 6.01
N GLU A 40 -8.14 -0.70 7.12
CA GLU A 40 -6.97 -0.88 7.97
C GLU A 40 -6.94 -2.29 8.58
N ASN A 41 -8.07 -2.76 9.11
CA ASN A 41 -8.23 -4.13 9.64
C ASN A 41 -8.04 -5.20 8.56
N LEU A 42 -8.54 -4.97 7.33
CA LEU A 42 -8.32 -5.86 6.18
C LEU A 42 -6.83 -5.99 5.86
N THR A 43 -6.10 -4.86 5.80
CA THR A 43 -4.67 -4.85 5.48
C THR A 43 -3.84 -5.46 6.61
N ALA A 44 -4.16 -5.18 7.87
CA ALA A 44 -3.53 -5.82 9.01
C ALA A 44 -3.75 -7.34 8.99
N THR A 45 -4.97 -7.80 8.67
CA THR A 45 -5.30 -9.23 8.52
C THR A 45 -4.45 -9.88 7.42
N TYR A 46 -4.25 -9.19 6.28
CA TYR A 46 -3.34 -9.67 5.25
C TYR A 46 -1.93 -9.86 5.81
N GLY A 47 -1.36 -8.88 6.51
CA GLY A 47 -0.05 -8.97 7.13
C GLY A 47 0.05 -10.18 8.07
N TYR A 48 -0.89 -10.36 8.98
CA TYR A 48 -0.92 -11.51 9.91
C TYR A 48 -1.05 -12.86 9.20
N CYS A 49 -1.86 -12.95 8.13
CA CYS A 49 -1.93 -14.17 7.33
C CYS A 49 -0.61 -14.45 6.61
N PHE A 50 0.00 -13.41 6.05
CA PHE A 50 1.29 -13.52 5.37
C PHE A 50 2.41 -13.95 6.33
N ASP A 51 2.46 -13.37 7.54
CA ASP A 51 3.43 -13.74 8.59
C ASP A 51 3.39 -15.21 8.96
N LYS A 52 2.23 -15.83 8.87
CA LYS A 52 2.03 -17.23 9.26
C LYS A 52 2.01 -18.20 8.08
N GLY A 53 2.29 -17.70 6.88
CA GLY A 53 2.23 -18.53 5.67
C GLY A 53 0.83 -19.04 5.36
N LEU A 54 -0.23 -18.34 5.80
CA LEU A 54 -1.62 -18.70 5.55
C LEU A 54 -2.06 -18.21 4.17
N TRP A 55 -1.44 -18.78 3.12
CA TRP A 55 -1.54 -18.28 1.76
C TRP A 55 -2.96 -18.29 1.22
N SER A 56 -3.72 -19.34 1.51
CA SER A 56 -5.12 -19.45 1.11
C SER A 56 -5.98 -18.37 1.76
N GLN A 57 -5.75 -18.06 3.04
CA GLN A 57 -6.46 -17.02 3.78
C GLN A 57 -6.05 -15.63 3.31
N ALA A 58 -4.76 -15.38 3.11
CA ALA A 58 -4.25 -14.12 2.58
C ALA A 58 -4.85 -13.82 1.20
N ALA A 59 -4.87 -14.81 0.31
CA ALA A 59 -5.46 -14.66 -1.03
C ALA A 59 -6.99 -14.45 -1.01
N ALA A 60 -7.70 -15.00 -0.04
CA ALA A 60 -9.15 -14.81 0.11
C ALA A 60 -9.56 -13.37 0.45
N LEU A 61 -8.62 -12.53 0.91
CA LEU A 61 -8.83 -11.11 1.18
C LEU A 61 -8.90 -10.27 -0.11
N PHE A 62 -8.47 -10.82 -1.23
CA PHE A 62 -8.51 -10.14 -2.52
C PHE A 62 -9.90 -10.23 -3.17
N SER A 63 -10.21 -9.24 -4.00
CA SER A 63 -11.39 -9.27 -4.88
C SER A 63 -11.28 -10.39 -5.92
N ARG A 64 -12.37 -10.69 -6.61
CA ARG A 64 -12.38 -11.75 -7.65
C ARG A 64 -11.28 -11.56 -8.70
N ASP A 65 -11.07 -10.34 -9.14
CA ASP A 65 -10.06 -9.95 -10.14
C ASP A 65 -8.84 -9.25 -9.48
N GLY A 66 -8.62 -9.55 -8.19
CA GLY A 66 -7.58 -8.95 -7.37
C GLY A 66 -6.19 -9.21 -7.92
N ARG A 67 -5.28 -8.24 -7.70
CA ARG A 67 -3.90 -8.25 -8.20
C ARG A 67 -2.92 -8.24 -7.04
N PHE A 68 -1.87 -9.02 -7.19
CA PHE A 68 -0.75 -9.06 -6.27
C PHE A 68 0.55 -8.83 -7.03
N GLU A 69 1.31 -7.83 -6.60
CA GLU A 69 2.61 -7.49 -7.15
C GLU A 69 3.60 -7.27 -6.00
N TYR A 70 4.75 -7.95 -6.07
CA TYR A 70 5.80 -7.85 -5.07
C TYR A 70 7.14 -7.56 -5.77
N GLY A 71 7.61 -6.32 -5.64
CA GLY A 71 8.84 -5.86 -6.29
C GLY A 71 8.83 -6.10 -7.79
N GLN A 72 9.83 -6.83 -8.27
CA GLN A 72 10.02 -7.13 -9.71
C GLN A 72 9.51 -8.52 -10.11
N MET A 73 8.72 -9.20 -9.25
CA MET A 73 8.24 -10.56 -9.53
C MET A 73 7.14 -10.62 -10.59
N GLY A 74 6.55 -9.47 -10.95
CA GLY A 74 5.40 -9.37 -11.87
C GLY A 74 4.06 -9.47 -11.14
N ILE A 75 2.97 -9.45 -11.92
CA ILE A 75 1.60 -9.35 -11.41
C ILE A 75 0.90 -10.70 -11.51
N TYR A 76 0.32 -11.14 -10.39
CA TYR A 76 -0.53 -12.33 -10.29
C TYR A 76 -1.99 -11.89 -10.09
N ILE A 77 -2.89 -12.44 -10.90
CA ILE A 77 -4.30 -12.02 -10.96
C ILE A 77 -5.21 -13.16 -10.51
N THR A 78 -6.18 -12.87 -9.70
CA THR A 78 -7.14 -13.74 -9.01
C THR A 78 -6.60 -14.38 -7.72
N PRO A 79 -7.47 -14.60 -6.72
CA PRO A 79 -7.08 -15.25 -5.46
C PRO A 79 -6.36 -16.59 -5.65
N ALA A 80 -6.79 -17.41 -6.62
CA ALA A 80 -6.17 -18.71 -6.89
C ALA A 80 -4.72 -18.58 -7.40
N ARG A 81 -4.46 -17.60 -8.26
CA ARG A 81 -3.10 -17.31 -8.78
C ARG A 81 -2.23 -16.69 -7.70
N ILE A 82 -2.81 -15.79 -6.90
CA ILE A 82 -2.13 -15.12 -5.78
C ILE A 82 -1.69 -16.14 -4.73
N SER A 83 -2.61 -17.02 -4.28
CA SER A 83 -2.26 -18.08 -3.33
C SER A 83 -1.12 -18.97 -3.83
N ARG A 84 -1.12 -19.29 -5.12
CA ARG A 84 -0.05 -20.09 -5.73
C ARG A 84 1.27 -19.32 -5.82
N ALA A 85 1.24 -18.03 -6.12
CA ALA A 85 2.42 -17.17 -6.13
C ALA A 85 3.06 -17.04 -4.75
N MET A 86 2.25 -17.00 -3.69
CA MET A 86 2.73 -16.92 -2.31
C MET A 86 3.57 -18.14 -1.89
N LEU A 87 3.45 -19.28 -2.57
CA LEU A 87 4.36 -20.43 -2.38
C LEU A 87 5.83 -20.12 -2.73
N LEU A 88 6.11 -19.02 -3.45
CA LEU A 88 7.48 -18.54 -3.67
C LEU A 88 8.15 -18.04 -2.37
N PHE A 89 7.36 -17.67 -1.36
CA PHE A 89 7.84 -17.27 -0.04
C PHE A 89 7.98 -18.45 0.94
N GLY A 90 7.60 -19.65 0.51
CA GLY A 90 7.69 -20.87 1.28
C GLY A 90 6.41 -21.73 1.24
N PRO A 91 6.42 -22.91 1.82
CA PRO A 91 5.23 -23.74 1.91
C PRO A 91 4.14 -23.08 2.76
N GLU A 92 2.89 -23.50 2.59
CA GLU A 92 1.79 -23.00 3.43
C GLU A 92 2.02 -23.42 4.89
N GLY A 93 1.82 -22.48 5.82
CA GLY A 93 2.15 -22.61 7.24
C GLY A 93 3.63 -22.31 7.55
N LEU A 94 3.94 -22.11 8.82
CA LEU A 94 5.30 -21.87 9.28
C LEU A 94 5.92 -23.15 9.85
N ALA A 95 7.16 -23.43 9.44
CA ALA A 95 8.00 -24.43 10.11
C ALA A 95 8.53 -23.89 11.46
N PRO A 96 8.79 -24.78 12.46
CA PRO A 96 9.43 -24.37 13.69
C PRO A 96 10.78 -23.68 13.44
N GLY A 97 11.03 -22.58 14.15
CA GLY A 97 12.27 -21.80 14.04
C GLY A 97 12.31 -20.83 12.86
N ILE A 98 11.25 -20.68 12.07
CA ILE A 98 11.15 -19.68 11.02
C ILE A 98 10.56 -18.39 11.59
N LEU A 99 11.29 -17.29 11.44
CA LEU A 99 10.77 -15.93 11.59
C LEU A 99 10.30 -15.44 10.24
N ASN A 100 9.03 -15.08 10.16
CA ASN A 100 8.44 -14.36 9.02
C ASN A 100 7.52 -13.30 9.59
N ASN A 101 7.85 -12.03 9.41
CA ASN A 101 7.10 -10.91 9.99
C ASN A 101 7.11 -9.72 9.03
N HIS A 102 5.91 -9.26 8.67
CA HIS A 102 5.68 -8.14 7.77
C HIS A 102 4.78 -7.11 8.45
N MET A 103 5.40 -6.10 9.04
CA MET A 103 4.65 -5.03 9.71
C MET A 103 4.12 -4.04 8.69
N MET A 104 2.80 -3.78 8.75
CA MET A 104 2.10 -2.74 7.99
C MET A 104 1.96 -1.51 8.89
N LEU A 105 2.74 -0.46 8.62
CA LEU A 105 2.88 0.71 9.48
C LEU A 105 2.39 1.97 8.79
N GLN A 106 2.05 3.01 9.56
CA GLN A 106 1.77 4.37 9.08
C GLN A 106 0.70 4.41 7.97
N PRO A 107 -0.53 3.97 8.20
CA PRO A 107 -1.57 3.96 7.18
C PRO A 107 -1.95 5.38 6.74
N VAL A 108 -2.14 5.55 5.43
CA VAL A 108 -2.88 6.66 4.85
C VAL A 108 -3.95 6.03 3.96
N VAL A 109 -5.22 6.09 4.37
CA VAL A 109 -6.35 5.50 3.65
C VAL A 109 -7.28 6.60 3.17
N ILE A 110 -7.57 6.59 1.87
CA ILE A 110 -8.51 7.53 1.24
C ILE A 110 -9.65 6.74 0.62
N VAL A 111 -10.83 6.85 1.21
CA VAL A 111 -12.06 6.30 0.64
C VAL A 111 -12.62 7.29 -0.38
N ALA A 112 -12.95 6.81 -1.57
CA ALA A 112 -13.56 7.63 -2.62
C ALA A 112 -14.96 8.14 -2.18
N GLU A 113 -15.42 9.24 -2.77
CA GLU A 113 -16.69 9.87 -2.43
C GLU A 113 -17.90 8.93 -2.59
N ASP A 114 -17.82 8.00 -3.53
CA ASP A 114 -18.86 7.01 -3.80
C ASP A 114 -18.93 5.86 -2.76
N GLY A 115 -17.96 5.78 -1.83
CA GLY A 115 -17.86 4.72 -0.82
C GLY A 115 -17.64 3.32 -1.40
N ARG A 116 -17.17 3.19 -2.64
CA ARG A 116 -17.03 1.90 -3.34
C ARG A 116 -15.59 1.49 -3.61
N THR A 117 -14.70 2.45 -3.69
CA THR A 117 -13.26 2.26 -3.91
C THR A 117 -12.46 3.04 -2.88
N ALA A 118 -11.23 2.61 -2.64
CA ALA A 118 -10.30 3.31 -1.79
C ALA A 118 -8.86 3.07 -2.24
N THR A 119 -7.98 3.97 -1.85
CA THR A 119 -6.53 3.78 -1.94
C THR A 119 -5.94 3.75 -0.53
N GLY A 120 -4.78 3.12 -0.40
CA GLY A 120 -4.09 3.12 0.87
C GLY A 120 -2.60 2.86 0.73
N ARG A 121 -1.82 3.59 1.52
CA ARG A 121 -0.37 3.50 1.60
C ARG A 121 0.06 3.06 3.00
N TRP A 122 1.02 2.13 3.05
CA TRP A 122 1.66 1.68 4.30
C TRP A 122 3.16 1.63 4.14
N GLN A 123 3.87 1.95 5.20
CA GLN A 123 5.28 1.59 5.32
C GLN A 123 5.38 0.12 5.69
N GLY A 124 6.11 -0.65 4.89
CA GLY A 124 6.40 -2.05 5.17
C GLY A 124 7.74 -2.23 5.88
N MET A 125 7.76 -2.98 6.98
CA MET A 125 8.99 -3.46 7.58
C MET A 125 8.95 -4.99 7.65
N VAL A 126 9.99 -5.62 7.11
CA VAL A 126 10.07 -7.07 6.95
C VAL A 126 11.22 -7.61 7.79
N MET A 127 10.96 -8.66 8.54
CA MET A 127 11.97 -9.40 9.28
C MET A 127 11.81 -10.88 8.95
N LEU A 128 12.84 -11.46 8.34
CA LEU A 128 12.88 -12.87 7.97
C LEU A 128 14.07 -13.51 8.66
N GLY A 129 13.96 -14.77 9.03
CA GLY A 129 15.10 -15.44 9.62
C GLY A 129 14.87 -16.89 10.01
N GLN A 130 16.01 -17.55 10.18
CA GLN A 130 16.10 -18.88 10.76
C GLN A 130 17.34 -18.95 11.65
N PRO A 131 17.19 -19.22 12.96
CA PRO A 131 18.31 -19.26 13.88
C PRO A 131 19.46 -20.14 13.39
N GLY A 132 20.67 -19.59 13.42
CA GLY A 132 21.88 -20.26 12.96
C GLY A 132 22.07 -20.33 11.43
N HIS A 133 21.14 -19.80 10.64
CA HIS A 133 21.23 -19.85 9.17
C HIS A 133 21.14 -18.48 8.51
N SER A 134 20.12 -17.69 8.83
CA SER A 134 19.89 -16.41 8.17
C SER A 134 19.12 -15.44 9.05
N GLY A 135 19.32 -14.17 8.81
CA GLY A 135 18.51 -13.06 9.31
C GLY A 135 18.49 -11.94 8.27
N VAL A 136 17.32 -11.43 7.94
CA VAL A 136 17.12 -10.42 6.91
C VAL A 136 16.23 -9.30 7.42
N TRP A 137 16.62 -8.06 7.14
CA TRP A 137 15.79 -6.87 7.25
C TRP A 137 15.32 -6.44 5.87
N GLY A 138 14.06 -6.07 5.78
CA GLY A 138 13.50 -5.46 4.58
C GLY A 138 12.68 -4.22 4.93
N VAL A 139 12.73 -3.24 4.06
CA VAL A 139 11.86 -2.06 4.12
C VAL A 139 11.27 -1.80 2.74
N GLY A 140 10.04 -1.32 2.72
CA GLY A 140 9.34 -1.02 1.48
C GLY A 140 8.07 -0.21 1.72
N VAL A 141 7.35 0.04 0.66
CA VAL A 141 6.07 0.75 0.69
C VAL A 141 5.02 -0.12 0.03
N TYR A 142 3.86 -0.22 0.64
CA TYR A 142 2.66 -0.76 0.01
C TYR A 142 1.83 0.39 -0.56
N GLU A 143 1.47 0.30 -1.84
CA GLU A 143 0.46 1.10 -2.51
C GLU A 143 -0.66 0.17 -2.93
N ASN A 144 -1.77 0.26 -2.22
CA ASN A 144 -2.87 -0.67 -2.38
C ASN A 144 -4.12 0.04 -2.89
N THR A 145 -4.93 -0.67 -3.64
CA THR A 145 -6.30 -0.25 -3.95
C THR A 145 -7.30 -1.24 -3.39
N TYR A 146 -8.46 -0.75 -3.02
CA TYR A 146 -9.55 -1.53 -2.42
C TYR A 146 -10.84 -1.33 -3.15
N ILE A 147 -11.70 -2.33 -3.10
CA ILE A 147 -13.04 -2.29 -3.70
C ILE A 147 -14.05 -2.91 -2.73
N ARG A 148 -15.25 -2.34 -2.68
CA ARG A 148 -16.37 -2.93 -1.97
C ARG A 148 -17.11 -3.90 -2.90
N GLU A 149 -16.94 -5.19 -2.66
CA GLU A 149 -17.50 -6.29 -3.44
C GLU A 149 -18.51 -7.07 -2.57
N GLY A 150 -19.77 -7.09 -2.97
CA GLY A 150 -20.84 -7.73 -2.16
C GLY A 150 -21.05 -7.09 -0.78
N GLY A 151 -20.80 -5.79 -0.64
CA GLY A 151 -20.93 -5.06 0.62
C GLY A 151 -19.72 -5.15 1.55
N VAL A 152 -18.66 -5.88 1.16
CA VAL A 152 -17.44 -6.10 1.97
C VAL A 152 -16.24 -5.49 1.27
N TRP A 153 -15.38 -4.83 2.01
CA TRP A 153 -14.09 -4.35 1.50
C TRP A 153 -13.14 -5.49 1.20
N LYS A 154 -12.50 -5.43 0.03
CA LYS A 154 -11.49 -6.39 -0.45
C LYS A 154 -10.33 -5.68 -1.08
N ILE A 155 -9.17 -6.34 -1.10
CA ILE A 155 -7.98 -5.85 -1.80
C ILE A 155 -8.19 -6.01 -3.30
N ALA A 156 -8.28 -4.90 -4.04
CA ALA A 156 -8.34 -4.90 -5.50
C ALA A 156 -6.94 -5.02 -6.11
N SER A 157 -5.96 -4.33 -5.53
CA SER A 157 -4.55 -4.46 -5.88
C SER A 157 -3.70 -4.26 -4.64
N LEU A 158 -2.76 -5.15 -4.43
CA LEU A 158 -1.68 -4.98 -3.47
C LEU A 158 -0.38 -4.91 -4.24
N HIS A 159 0.35 -3.80 -4.09
CA HIS A 159 1.67 -3.63 -4.64
C HIS A 159 2.67 -3.27 -3.54
N PHE A 160 3.61 -4.15 -3.28
CA PHE A 160 4.74 -3.89 -2.40
C PHE A 160 5.94 -3.43 -3.22
N TYR A 161 6.43 -2.25 -2.92
CA TYR A 161 7.65 -1.66 -3.48
C TYR A 161 8.81 -1.83 -2.50
N PRO A 162 9.67 -2.86 -2.62
CA PRO A 162 10.88 -2.95 -1.82
C PRO A 162 11.77 -1.73 -2.02
N ILE A 163 12.14 -1.08 -0.91
CA ILE A 163 13.17 -0.05 -0.90
C ILE A 163 14.55 -0.71 -0.74
N GLY A 164 14.62 -1.77 0.06
CA GLY A 164 15.84 -2.54 0.21
C GLY A 164 15.70 -3.72 1.17
N PHE A 165 16.50 -4.72 0.93
CA PHE A 165 16.71 -5.87 1.80
C PHE A 165 18.18 -6.02 2.12
N THR A 166 18.50 -6.46 3.33
CA THR A 166 19.87 -6.59 3.81
C THR A 166 20.00 -7.74 4.81
N ASP A 167 21.18 -8.35 4.89
CA ASP A 167 21.50 -9.27 5.97
C ASP A 167 21.41 -8.54 7.32
N TYR A 168 20.84 -9.21 8.32
CA TYR A 168 20.64 -8.64 9.66
C TYR A 168 21.96 -8.23 10.33
N ASP A 169 22.99 -9.05 10.23
CA ASP A 169 24.29 -8.86 10.88
C ASP A 169 25.18 -7.83 10.18
N LYS A 170 25.02 -7.63 8.87
CA LYS A 170 25.77 -6.65 8.06
C LYS A 170 25.06 -5.31 7.95
N GLY A 171 23.72 -5.33 7.93
CA GLY A 171 22.91 -4.15 7.73
C GLY A 171 23.10 -3.50 6.35
N TRP A 172 22.36 -2.42 6.10
CA TRP A 172 22.37 -1.71 4.81
C TRP A 172 23.67 -0.99 4.46
N LEU A 173 24.64 -0.93 5.37
CA LEU A 173 25.98 -0.39 5.11
C LEU A 173 26.87 -1.37 4.35
N GLN A 174 26.66 -2.67 4.49
CA GLN A 174 27.58 -3.70 4.00
C GLN A 174 26.91 -4.77 3.15
N SER A 175 25.59 -4.85 3.16
CA SER A 175 24.85 -5.87 2.44
C SER A 175 23.63 -5.28 1.77
N GLN A 176 23.38 -5.75 0.54
CA GLN A 176 22.19 -5.45 -0.24
C GLN A 176 21.76 -6.73 -0.93
N ILE A 177 20.53 -7.14 -0.68
CA ILE A 177 19.94 -8.32 -1.30
C ILE A 177 19.12 -7.83 -2.51
N PRO A 178 19.46 -8.25 -3.74
CA PRO A 178 18.72 -7.87 -4.93
C PRO A 178 17.25 -8.31 -4.86
N MET A 179 16.37 -7.56 -5.52
CA MET A 179 15.00 -8.00 -5.75
C MET A 179 14.96 -9.20 -6.70
N ASP A 180 14.11 -10.17 -6.38
CA ASP A 180 13.81 -11.26 -7.29
C ASP A 180 13.02 -10.77 -8.51
N GLY A 181 13.34 -11.32 -9.67
CA GLY A 181 12.56 -11.15 -10.90
C GLY A 181 11.42 -12.16 -11.02
N PRO A 182 10.74 -12.21 -12.19
CA PRO A 182 9.68 -13.16 -12.47
C PRO A 182 10.13 -14.62 -12.31
N SER A 183 9.34 -15.40 -11.58
CA SER A 183 9.64 -16.81 -11.33
C SER A 183 9.31 -17.69 -12.54
N ALA A 184 10.23 -18.58 -12.91
CA ALA A 184 9.97 -19.63 -13.91
C ALA A 184 9.08 -20.75 -13.36
N LEU A 185 9.08 -20.99 -12.04
CA LEU A 185 8.27 -22.04 -11.39
C LEU A 185 6.79 -21.64 -11.34
N PHE A 186 6.53 -20.39 -10.99
CA PHE A 186 5.19 -19.78 -10.96
C PHE A 186 5.23 -18.47 -11.75
N PRO A 187 5.17 -18.53 -13.09
CA PRO A 187 5.28 -17.34 -13.91
C PRO A 187 4.09 -16.39 -13.65
N PRO A 188 4.33 -15.06 -13.59
CA PRO A 188 3.27 -14.08 -13.40
C PRO A 188 2.35 -14.03 -14.63
N ASP A 189 1.15 -13.45 -14.45
CA ASP A 189 0.19 -13.23 -15.53
C ASP A 189 0.56 -12.02 -16.39
N LEU A 190 1.22 -11.01 -15.76
CA LEU A 190 1.73 -9.82 -16.44
C LEU A 190 3.15 -9.48 -15.91
N PRO A 191 3.97 -8.78 -16.73
CA PRO A 191 5.26 -8.28 -16.24
C PRO A 191 5.06 -7.30 -15.06
N PRO A 192 6.14 -6.94 -14.34
CA PRO A 192 6.09 -5.87 -13.35
C PRO A 192 5.52 -4.59 -13.97
N SER A 193 4.68 -3.89 -13.20
CA SER A 193 4.11 -2.61 -13.66
C SER A 193 5.16 -1.50 -13.78
N GLU A 194 6.19 -1.59 -12.95
CA GLU A 194 7.29 -0.64 -12.87
C GLU A 194 8.63 -1.37 -12.82
N VAL A 195 9.62 -0.87 -13.56
CA VAL A 195 11.00 -1.37 -13.49
C VAL A 195 11.87 -0.35 -12.77
N TYR A 196 12.32 -0.71 -11.58
CA TYR A 196 13.14 0.17 -10.73
C TYR A 196 14.19 -0.64 -9.98
N ARG A 197 15.10 0.07 -9.32
CA ARG A 197 16.14 -0.53 -8.46
C ARG A 197 15.87 -0.21 -7.00
N ALA A 198 15.95 -1.24 -6.16
CA ALA A 198 16.05 -1.06 -4.72
C ALA A 198 17.43 -0.50 -4.34
N LEU A 199 17.61 -0.17 -3.06
CA LEU A 199 18.89 0.32 -2.52
C LEU A 199 20.09 -0.46 -3.09
N PRO A 200 21.15 0.22 -3.61
CA PRO A 200 21.45 1.65 -3.54
C PRO A 200 20.71 2.53 -4.55
N GLY A 201 19.91 1.98 -5.44
CA GLY A 201 18.99 2.78 -6.24
C GLY A 201 17.96 3.46 -5.34
N VAL A 202 17.34 4.52 -5.87
CA VAL A 202 16.28 5.23 -5.17
C VAL A 202 15.08 5.28 -6.10
N TYR A 203 13.96 4.75 -5.65
CA TYR A 203 12.68 4.84 -6.33
C TYR A 203 11.62 5.37 -5.35
N VAL A 204 10.87 6.36 -5.77
CA VAL A 204 9.77 6.90 -4.99
C VAL A 204 8.45 6.36 -5.56
N PRO A 205 7.80 5.41 -4.89
CA PRO A 205 6.51 4.91 -5.35
C PRO A 205 5.48 6.05 -5.45
N PRO A 206 4.63 6.07 -6.49
CA PRO A 206 3.61 7.10 -6.66
C PRO A 206 2.77 7.27 -5.40
N PHE A 207 2.42 8.50 -5.05
CA PHE A 207 1.51 8.77 -3.94
C PHE A 207 0.07 8.70 -4.45
N SER A 208 -0.78 7.96 -3.76
CA SER A 208 -2.20 7.82 -4.06
C SER A 208 -3.09 8.87 -3.36
N PHE A 209 -2.49 9.89 -2.74
CA PHE A 209 -3.18 10.93 -2.00
C PHE A 209 -2.55 12.30 -2.21
N VAL A 210 -3.31 13.37 -1.91
CA VAL A 210 -2.85 14.76 -1.99
C VAL A 210 -2.24 15.21 -0.66
N HIS A 211 -1.44 16.26 -0.71
CA HIS A 211 -0.89 16.88 0.50
C HIS A 211 -2.02 17.40 1.40
N PRO A 212 -2.14 16.95 2.67
CA PRO A 212 -3.32 17.20 3.50
C PRO A 212 -3.50 18.66 3.94
N VAL A 213 -2.46 19.48 3.80
CA VAL A 213 -2.51 20.91 4.17
C VAL A 213 -2.69 21.80 2.96
N THR A 214 -1.98 21.54 1.86
CA THR A 214 -2.01 22.38 0.65
C THR A 214 -3.02 21.91 -0.40
N GLY A 215 -3.43 20.63 -0.37
CA GLY A 215 -4.27 20.01 -1.38
C GLY A 215 -3.56 19.71 -2.70
N GLU A 216 -2.25 19.95 -2.78
CA GLU A 216 -1.47 19.70 -4.00
C GLU A 216 -1.28 18.20 -4.24
N SER A 217 -1.24 17.81 -5.51
CA SER A 217 -0.91 16.42 -5.90
C SER A 217 0.52 16.08 -5.48
N LEU A 218 0.69 14.89 -4.92
CA LEU A 218 2.00 14.30 -4.64
C LEU A 218 2.36 13.20 -5.66
N ALA A 219 1.55 13.02 -6.70
CA ALA A 219 1.75 11.97 -7.70
C ALA A 219 2.97 12.24 -8.60
N ASP A 220 3.30 13.50 -8.85
CA ASP A 220 4.33 13.94 -9.79
C ASP A 220 5.68 14.23 -9.10
N ILE A 221 6.04 13.45 -8.08
CA ILE A 221 7.35 13.60 -7.43
C ILE A 221 8.44 13.16 -8.40
N PRO A 222 9.43 14.04 -8.70
CA PRO A 222 10.53 13.68 -9.57
C PRO A 222 11.31 12.48 -9.02
N GLN A 223 11.57 11.51 -9.87
CA GLN A 223 12.48 10.42 -9.51
C GLN A 223 13.93 10.95 -9.43
N PRO A 224 14.70 10.55 -8.40
CA PRO A 224 16.10 10.92 -8.34
C PRO A 224 16.84 10.30 -9.54
N PRO A 225 17.85 11.01 -10.10
CA PRO A 225 18.64 10.47 -11.19
C PRO A 225 19.44 9.24 -10.74
N ASP A 226 19.54 8.25 -11.62
CA ASP A 226 20.20 6.95 -11.37
C ASP A 226 21.71 7.07 -11.01
N ASP A 227 22.35 8.20 -11.35
CA ASP A 227 23.77 8.45 -11.18
C ASP A 227 24.19 8.99 -9.79
N VAL A 228 23.22 9.21 -8.90
CA VAL A 228 23.52 9.64 -7.51
C VAL A 228 23.99 8.47 -6.64
N VAL A 229 23.95 7.26 -7.15
CA VAL A 229 24.38 6.05 -6.46
C VAL A 229 25.89 5.88 -6.63
N GLY A 230 26.66 6.38 -5.70
CA GLY A 230 28.10 6.09 -5.64
C GLY A 230 29.00 7.26 -5.33
N ARG A 231 28.76 7.91 -4.19
CA ARG A 231 29.86 8.62 -3.51
C ARG A 231 30.02 8.02 -2.12
N PRO A 232 31.17 7.41 -1.84
CA PRO A 232 31.51 6.98 -0.48
C PRO A 232 31.63 8.18 0.45
#